data_3b102d9fdc71f72ee35a3f34e4478ab5
#
_entry.id   3b102d9fdc71f72ee35a3f34e4478ab5
#
_cell.length_a   1.000
_cell.length_b   1.000
_cell.length_c   1.000
_cell.angle_alpha   90.00
_cell.angle_beta   90.00
_cell.angle_gamma   90.00
#
_symmetry.space_group_name_H-M   'P 1'
#
loop_
_entity.id
_entity.type
_entity.pdbx_description
1 polymer ?
#
loop_
_entity_poly.entity_id
_entity_poly.type
_entity_poly.pdbx_seq_one_letter_code
_entity_poly.pdbx_strand_id
1 'polypeptide(L)'
;MDYERILQCILDIGEEMLVCGAEVSRVEDSIFRMCKGYGCERINVFIITNNMQVTFESPDGKIITQIRTVLRYNPNFAMLDKLNDLSRRTASTSPSYFKLSKAFDKIVTTSYQPRFLRYIGSILVCGGFCMFFGGDFVDAITASIGACIIVFTERYLNTREDNEFVYYYIVSLITALATSILVEFGIGHNIDKIMIGEIMLVIPGVAMTNAIRDLLMGDTGSGMLRFINAVIIAGIIAAGFATALLIFKS
;
A
#
# COMPACT_ATOMS: atom_id res chain seq x y z
N MET A 1 -30.48 -18.16 3.23
CA MET A 1 -29.04 -17.89 3.05
C MET A 1 -28.61 -16.91 4.14
N ASP A 2 -27.43 -17.04 4.75
CA ASP A 2 -27.02 -16.10 5.82
C ASP A 2 -26.36 -14.86 5.19
N TYR A 3 -27.18 -13.87 4.84
CA TYR A 3 -26.72 -12.65 4.15
C TYR A 3 -25.84 -11.77 5.03
N GLU A 4 -25.98 -11.83 6.36
CA GLU A 4 -25.13 -11.07 7.27
C GLU A 4 -23.67 -11.58 7.21
N ARG A 5 -23.48 -12.89 7.27
CA ARG A 5 -22.14 -13.50 7.13
C ARG A 5 -21.57 -13.34 5.74
N ILE A 6 -22.40 -13.37 4.70
CA ILE A 6 -21.95 -13.13 3.34
C ILE A 6 -21.43 -11.70 3.20
N LEU A 7 -22.19 -10.70 3.72
CA LEU A 7 -21.74 -9.31 3.72
C LEU A 7 -20.43 -9.14 4.49
N GLN A 8 -20.30 -9.79 5.64
CA GLN A 8 -19.07 -9.76 6.42
C GLN A 8 -17.87 -10.22 5.56
N CYS A 9 -18.00 -11.34 4.87
CA CYS A 9 -16.92 -11.84 4.01
C CYS A 9 -16.66 -10.95 2.78
N ILE A 10 -17.70 -10.34 2.20
CA ILE A 10 -17.56 -9.36 1.12
C ILE A 10 -16.77 -8.12 1.61
N LEU A 11 -17.06 -7.66 2.82
CA LEU A 11 -16.32 -6.55 3.43
C LEU A 11 -14.88 -6.94 3.75
N ASP A 12 -14.62 -8.18 4.21
CA ASP A 12 -13.26 -8.67 4.44
C ASP A 12 -12.44 -8.67 3.12
N ILE A 13 -13.06 -9.06 2.00
CA ILE A 13 -12.44 -8.97 0.66
C ILE A 13 -12.16 -7.51 0.29
N GLY A 14 -13.14 -6.61 0.47
CA GLY A 14 -12.99 -5.19 0.18
C GLY A 14 -11.91 -4.52 1.04
N GLU A 15 -11.85 -4.85 2.33
CA GLU A 15 -10.82 -4.39 3.25
C GLU A 15 -9.42 -4.79 2.77
N GLU A 16 -9.21 -6.07 2.50
CA GLU A 16 -7.91 -6.54 2.02
C GLU A 16 -7.55 -5.98 0.63
N MET A 17 -8.53 -5.68 -0.23
CA MET A 17 -8.26 -4.97 -1.49
C MET A 17 -7.73 -3.56 -1.23
N LEU A 18 -8.34 -2.79 -0.31
CA LEU A 18 -7.85 -1.45 0.08
C LEU A 18 -6.47 -1.52 0.74
N VAL A 19 -6.27 -2.46 1.65
CA VAL A 19 -4.96 -2.72 2.30
C VAL A 19 -3.88 -2.98 1.26
N CYS A 20 -4.20 -3.76 0.22
CA CYS A 20 -3.30 -4.09 -0.89
C CYS A 20 -3.08 -2.95 -1.88
N GLY A 21 -3.70 -1.79 -1.70
CA GLY A 21 -3.49 -0.60 -2.52
C GLY A 21 -4.48 -0.44 -3.68
N ALA A 22 -5.67 -1.04 -3.59
CA ALA A 22 -6.74 -0.79 -4.55
C ALA A 22 -7.28 0.64 -4.44
N GLU A 23 -7.82 1.12 -5.55
CA GLU A 23 -8.58 2.37 -5.63
C GLU A 23 -9.94 2.23 -4.95
N VAL A 24 -10.43 3.30 -4.32
CA VAL A 24 -11.74 3.30 -3.65
C VAL A 24 -12.86 2.93 -4.61
N SER A 25 -12.97 3.62 -5.73
CA SER A 25 -14.01 3.40 -6.73
C SER A 25 -14.05 1.95 -7.26
N ARG A 26 -12.88 1.32 -7.39
CA ARG A 26 -12.77 -0.08 -7.81
C ARG A 26 -13.26 -1.04 -6.73
N VAL A 27 -12.99 -0.75 -5.46
CA VAL A 27 -13.48 -1.57 -4.36
C VAL A 27 -14.99 -1.44 -4.21
N GLU A 28 -15.53 -0.22 -4.33
CA GLU A 28 -16.98 0.05 -4.32
C GLU A 28 -17.69 -0.74 -5.42
N ASP A 29 -17.21 -0.67 -6.66
CA ASP A 29 -17.77 -1.44 -7.79
C ASP A 29 -17.70 -2.96 -7.55
N SER A 30 -16.58 -3.44 -6.98
CA SER A 30 -16.41 -4.87 -6.66
C SER A 30 -17.40 -5.34 -5.60
N ILE A 31 -17.58 -4.58 -4.51
CA ILE A 31 -18.56 -4.87 -3.45
C ILE A 31 -19.97 -4.83 -4.01
N PHE A 32 -20.30 -3.78 -4.78
CA PHE A 32 -21.61 -3.64 -5.43
C PHE A 32 -21.95 -4.85 -6.28
N ARG A 33 -21.02 -5.27 -7.17
CA ARG A 33 -21.21 -6.44 -8.05
C ARG A 33 -21.36 -7.74 -7.27
N MET A 34 -20.57 -7.94 -6.21
CA MET A 34 -20.70 -9.12 -5.35
C MET A 34 -22.08 -9.16 -4.69
N CYS A 35 -22.54 -8.08 -4.06
CA CYS A 35 -23.86 -8.01 -3.46
C CYS A 35 -24.98 -8.25 -4.48
N LYS A 36 -24.87 -7.65 -5.68
CA LYS A 36 -25.81 -7.87 -6.78
C LYS A 36 -25.86 -9.33 -7.23
N GLY A 37 -24.72 -10.00 -7.27
CA GLY A 37 -24.63 -11.43 -7.60
C GLY A 37 -25.45 -12.30 -6.65
N TYR A 38 -25.54 -11.95 -5.37
CA TYR A 38 -26.37 -12.62 -4.38
C TYR A 38 -27.86 -12.25 -4.44
N GLY A 39 -28.28 -11.47 -5.43
CA GLY A 39 -29.67 -11.04 -5.60
C GLY A 39 -30.10 -9.92 -4.64
N CYS A 40 -29.13 -9.24 -4.01
CA CYS A 40 -29.43 -8.09 -3.16
C CYS A 40 -29.90 -6.89 -4.00
N GLU A 41 -30.79 -6.09 -3.43
CA GLU A 41 -31.34 -4.86 -4.03
C GLU A 41 -30.98 -3.63 -3.20
N ARG A 42 -31.20 -2.43 -3.73
CA ARG A 42 -30.94 -1.15 -3.05
C ARG A 42 -29.55 -1.09 -2.40
N ILE A 43 -28.55 -1.57 -3.15
CA ILE A 43 -27.17 -1.67 -2.68
C ILE A 43 -26.56 -0.25 -2.66
N ASN A 44 -26.13 0.18 -1.46
CA ASN A 44 -25.38 1.41 -1.26
C ASN A 44 -24.01 1.04 -0.67
N VAL A 45 -22.96 1.38 -1.38
CA VAL A 45 -21.58 1.22 -0.94
C VAL A 45 -20.98 2.62 -0.79
N PHE A 46 -20.42 2.90 0.37
CA PHE A 46 -19.78 4.17 0.65
C PHE A 46 -18.45 3.90 1.34
N ILE A 47 -17.38 4.35 0.71
CA ILE A 47 -16.02 4.20 1.22
C ILE A 47 -15.37 5.59 1.27
N ILE A 48 -14.92 5.98 2.45
CA ILE A 48 -14.15 7.21 2.62
C ILE A 48 -12.88 6.89 3.40
N THR A 49 -11.72 7.20 2.82
CA THR A 49 -10.39 6.93 3.40
C THR A 49 -10.23 5.49 3.92
N ASN A 50 -10.50 5.30 5.21
CA ASN A 50 -10.32 4.05 5.93
C ASN A 50 -11.63 3.48 6.48
N ASN A 51 -12.78 4.00 6.06
CA ASN A 51 -14.08 3.55 6.55
C ASN A 51 -14.96 3.08 5.39
N MET A 52 -15.46 1.85 5.47
CA MET A 52 -16.38 1.27 4.50
C MET A 52 -17.73 1.04 5.17
N GLN A 53 -18.78 1.54 4.54
CA GLN A 53 -20.16 1.26 4.92
C GLN A 53 -20.90 0.65 3.76
N VAL A 54 -21.56 -0.47 3.99
CA VAL A 54 -22.40 -1.14 2.98
C VAL A 54 -23.78 -1.39 3.55
N THR A 55 -24.78 -0.98 2.80
CA THR A 55 -26.20 -1.25 3.09
C THR A 55 -26.84 -1.86 1.86
N PHE A 56 -27.60 -2.92 2.04
CA PHE A 56 -28.43 -3.49 0.98
C PHE A 56 -29.73 -4.10 1.54
N GLU A 57 -30.69 -4.30 0.65
CA GLU A 57 -31.89 -5.10 0.92
C GLU A 57 -31.65 -6.52 0.40
N SER A 58 -31.76 -7.51 1.32
CA SER A 58 -31.64 -8.93 0.98
C SER A 58 -32.90 -9.43 0.24
N PRO A 59 -32.84 -10.53 -0.52
CA PRO A 59 -34.01 -11.12 -1.16
C PRO A 59 -35.14 -11.49 -0.19
N ASP A 60 -34.85 -11.60 1.11
CA ASP A 60 -35.84 -11.87 2.17
C ASP A 60 -36.47 -10.55 2.67
N GLY A 61 -36.21 -9.39 2.07
CA GLY A 61 -36.74 -8.08 2.44
C GLY A 61 -36.09 -7.44 3.67
N LYS A 62 -34.98 -7.98 4.18
CA LYS A 62 -34.26 -7.41 5.33
C LYS A 62 -33.23 -6.39 4.85
N ILE A 63 -33.19 -5.22 5.49
CA ILE A 63 -32.13 -4.23 5.29
C ILE A 63 -30.98 -4.58 6.22
N ILE A 64 -29.80 -4.81 5.64
CA ILE A 64 -28.57 -5.15 6.35
C ILE A 64 -27.56 -4.05 6.11
N THR A 65 -26.99 -3.52 7.20
CA THR A 65 -25.91 -2.52 7.16
C THR A 65 -24.74 -3.03 7.97
N GLN A 66 -23.55 -2.97 7.41
CA GLN A 66 -22.30 -3.23 8.13
C GLN A 66 -21.27 -2.14 7.83
N ILE A 67 -20.44 -1.86 8.84
CA ILE A 67 -19.34 -0.89 8.77
C ILE A 67 -18.04 -1.62 9.06
N ARG A 68 -16.99 -1.25 8.33
CA ARG A 68 -15.64 -1.78 8.52
C ARG A 68 -14.65 -0.63 8.50
N THR A 69 -13.68 -0.63 9.43
CA THR A 69 -12.59 0.35 9.46
C THR A 69 -11.30 -0.32 9.01
N VAL A 70 -10.66 0.25 8.01
CA VAL A 70 -9.37 -0.20 7.46
C VAL A 70 -8.26 0.55 8.18
N LEU A 71 -7.47 -0.14 9.00
CA LEU A 71 -6.40 0.47 9.80
C LEU A 71 -4.99 0.23 9.25
N ARG A 72 -4.87 -0.56 8.18
CA ARG A 72 -3.58 -0.99 7.64
C ARG A 72 -3.45 -0.56 6.18
N TYR A 73 -2.23 -0.27 5.76
CA TYR A 73 -1.87 -0.10 4.37
C TYR A 73 -0.58 -0.89 4.10
N ASN A 74 -0.67 -1.90 3.24
CA ASN A 74 0.46 -2.76 2.87
C ASN A 74 0.32 -3.20 1.41
N PRO A 75 0.80 -2.41 0.46
CA PRO A 75 0.62 -2.68 -0.97
C PRO A 75 1.16 -4.06 -1.36
N ASN A 76 0.25 -4.90 -1.88
CA ASN A 76 0.58 -6.24 -2.38
C ASN A 76 -0.24 -6.52 -3.65
N PHE A 77 0.31 -6.17 -4.81
CA PHE A 77 -0.39 -6.28 -6.09
C PHE A 77 -0.67 -7.73 -6.50
N ALA A 78 0.18 -8.68 -6.09
CA ALA A 78 -0.06 -10.10 -6.37
C ALA A 78 -1.27 -10.64 -5.58
N MET A 79 -1.46 -10.18 -4.35
CA MET A 79 -2.64 -10.49 -3.55
C MET A 79 -3.86 -9.76 -4.09
N LEU A 80 -3.71 -8.49 -4.45
CA LEU A 80 -4.79 -7.68 -5.04
C LEU A 80 -5.34 -8.31 -6.32
N ASP A 81 -4.49 -8.84 -7.20
CA ASP A 81 -4.93 -9.53 -8.41
C ASP A 81 -5.80 -10.75 -8.10
N LYS A 82 -5.38 -11.57 -7.13
CA LYS A 82 -6.16 -12.73 -6.68
C LYS A 82 -7.49 -12.34 -6.03
N LEU A 83 -7.52 -11.25 -5.23
CA LEU A 83 -8.74 -10.73 -4.63
C LEU A 83 -9.71 -10.19 -5.68
N ASN A 84 -9.21 -9.48 -6.70
CA ASN A 84 -10.00 -9.05 -7.85
C ASN A 84 -10.63 -10.24 -8.60
N ASP A 85 -9.86 -11.32 -8.78
CA ASP A 85 -10.35 -12.53 -9.43
C ASP A 85 -11.42 -13.24 -8.57
N LEU A 86 -11.21 -13.28 -7.24
CA LEU A 86 -12.20 -13.80 -6.29
C LEU A 86 -13.49 -12.96 -6.34
N SER A 87 -13.40 -11.62 -6.33
CA SER A 87 -14.58 -10.74 -6.37
C SER A 87 -15.40 -10.95 -7.64
N ARG A 88 -14.76 -11.06 -8.80
CA ARG A 88 -15.41 -11.35 -10.10
C ARG A 88 -16.11 -12.71 -10.09
N ARG A 89 -15.43 -13.76 -9.58
CA ARG A 89 -16.02 -15.09 -9.45
C ARG A 89 -17.19 -15.11 -8.48
N THR A 90 -17.07 -14.39 -7.36
CA THR A 90 -18.15 -14.27 -6.37
C THR A 90 -19.38 -13.62 -6.98
N ALA A 91 -19.20 -12.53 -7.74
CA ALA A 91 -20.29 -11.83 -8.41
C ALA A 91 -21.02 -12.70 -9.45
N SER A 92 -20.31 -13.63 -10.11
CA SER A 92 -20.89 -14.48 -11.16
C SER A 92 -21.47 -15.80 -10.65
N THR A 93 -20.97 -16.36 -9.54
CA THR A 93 -21.31 -17.72 -9.08
C THR A 93 -22.03 -17.75 -7.73
N SER A 94 -22.05 -16.63 -6.99
CA SER A 94 -22.71 -16.49 -5.68
C SER A 94 -22.45 -17.68 -4.75
N PRO A 95 -21.19 -18.00 -4.44
CA PRO A 95 -20.84 -19.18 -3.67
C PRO A 95 -21.40 -19.10 -2.26
N SER A 96 -21.62 -20.26 -1.61
CA SER A 96 -22.01 -20.26 -0.19
C SER A 96 -20.94 -19.62 0.67
N TYR A 97 -21.34 -19.05 1.84
CA TYR A 97 -20.42 -18.42 2.79
C TYR A 97 -19.17 -19.24 3.06
N PHE A 98 -19.34 -20.55 3.33
CA PHE A 98 -18.19 -21.42 3.62
C PHE A 98 -17.17 -21.52 2.47
N LYS A 99 -17.67 -21.59 1.23
CA LYS A 99 -16.78 -21.62 0.04
C LYS A 99 -16.07 -20.30 -0.18
N LEU A 100 -16.78 -19.19 0.05
CA LEU A 100 -16.23 -17.83 -0.10
C LEU A 100 -15.17 -17.56 0.95
N SER A 101 -15.46 -17.77 2.23
CA SER A 101 -14.51 -17.59 3.33
C SER A 101 -13.26 -18.45 3.14
N LYS A 102 -13.41 -19.74 2.81
CA LYS A 102 -12.26 -20.62 2.56
C LYS A 102 -11.39 -20.15 1.38
N ALA A 103 -12.01 -19.61 0.32
CA ALA A 103 -11.28 -19.08 -0.82
C ALA A 103 -10.52 -17.78 -0.44
N PHE A 104 -11.14 -16.91 0.35
CA PHE A 104 -10.52 -15.71 0.88
C PHE A 104 -9.34 -16.05 1.80
N ASP A 105 -9.54 -16.92 2.80
CA ASP A 105 -8.49 -17.36 3.73
C ASP A 105 -7.30 -17.95 2.98
N LYS A 106 -7.56 -18.74 1.95
CA LYS A 106 -6.50 -19.30 1.11
C LYS A 106 -5.68 -18.21 0.41
N ILE A 107 -6.30 -17.15 -0.09
CA ILE A 107 -5.61 -16.04 -0.75
C ILE A 107 -4.73 -15.30 0.26
N VAL A 108 -5.29 -14.93 1.42
CA VAL A 108 -4.58 -14.19 2.45
C VAL A 108 -3.37 -14.98 2.97
N THR A 109 -3.53 -16.29 3.20
CA THR A 109 -2.44 -17.12 3.73
C THR A 109 -1.37 -17.50 2.70
N THR A 110 -1.74 -17.62 1.41
CA THR A 110 -0.83 -18.11 0.36
C THR A 110 -0.16 -17.00 -0.46
N SER A 111 -0.62 -15.75 -0.35
CA SER A 111 -0.09 -14.63 -1.15
C SER A 111 1.15 -13.97 -0.53
N TYR A 112 1.92 -14.75 0.23
CA TYR A 112 3.17 -14.28 0.81
C TYR A 112 4.26 -14.21 -0.28
N GLN A 113 4.79 -13.01 -0.52
CA GLN A 113 5.93 -12.85 -1.42
C GLN A 113 7.22 -13.31 -0.75
N PRO A 114 8.07 -14.08 -1.44
CA PRO A 114 9.34 -14.50 -0.88
C PRO A 114 10.23 -13.27 -0.61
N ARG A 115 10.81 -13.23 0.58
CA ARG A 115 11.56 -12.08 1.10
C ARG A 115 12.71 -11.63 0.21
N PHE A 116 13.40 -12.58 -0.42
CA PHE A 116 14.54 -12.26 -1.29
C PHE A 116 14.14 -11.43 -2.52
N LEU A 117 12.92 -11.61 -3.06
CA LEU A 117 12.41 -10.81 -4.18
C LEU A 117 12.25 -9.34 -3.80
N ARG A 118 11.90 -9.04 -2.54
CA ARG A 118 11.83 -7.65 -2.06
C ARG A 118 13.22 -7.00 -2.08
N TYR A 119 14.26 -7.70 -1.60
CA TYR A 119 15.63 -7.19 -1.67
C TYR A 119 16.09 -6.98 -3.11
N ILE A 120 15.88 -7.97 -3.99
CA ILE A 120 16.25 -7.84 -5.41
C ILE A 120 15.52 -6.65 -6.06
N GLY A 121 14.20 -6.55 -5.86
CA GLY A 121 13.42 -5.44 -6.39
C GLY A 121 13.91 -4.07 -5.88
N SER A 122 14.18 -3.94 -4.59
CA SER A 122 14.67 -2.71 -3.98
C SER A 122 16.06 -2.32 -4.49
N ILE A 123 16.98 -3.27 -4.63
CA ILE A 123 18.32 -3.07 -5.21
C ILE A 123 18.20 -2.52 -6.65
N LEU A 124 17.35 -3.16 -7.47
CA LEU A 124 17.14 -2.73 -8.87
C LEU A 124 16.50 -1.34 -8.95
N VAL A 125 15.58 -1.02 -8.06
CA VAL A 125 14.94 0.31 -8.01
C VAL A 125 15.96 1.37 -7.62
N CYS A 126 16.64 1.25 -6.48
CA CYS A 126 17.57 2.28 -6.01
C CYS A 126 18.75 2.46 -6.95
N GLY A 127 19.40 1.36 -7.37
CA GLY A 127 20.51 1.43 -8.31
C GLY A 127 20.09 1.96 -9.68
N GLY A 128 18.94 1.52 -10.19
CA GLY A 128 18.41 1.99 -11.47
C GLY A 128 18.05 3.48 -11.47
N PHE A 129 17.36 3.97 -10.43
CA PHE A 129 17.05 5.39 -10.33
C PHE A 129 18.29 6.25 -10.07
N CYS A 130 19.25 5.77 -9.28
CA CYS A 130 20.54 6.45 -9.11
C CYS A 130 21.21 6.69 -10.47
N MET A 131 21.34 5.66 -11.31
CA MET A 131 21.90 5.78 -12.67
C MET A 131 21.03 6.67 -13.58
N PHE A 132 19.71 6.55 -13.51
CA PHE A 132 18.78 7.35 -14.30
C PHE A 132 18.94 8.86 -14.04
N PHE A 133 19.22 9.24 -12.80
CA PHE A 133 19.47 10.62 -12.41
C PHE A 133 20.93 11.06 -12.57
N GLY A 134 21.77 10.25 -13.22
CA GLY A 134 23.13 10.61 -13.60
C GLY A 134 24.20 10.25 -12.57
N GLY A 135 23.91 9.31 -11.65
CA GLY A 135 24.92 8.65 -10.83
C GLY A 135 25.76 7.68 -11.65
N ASP A 136 26.98 7.45 -11.21
CA ASP A 136 27.86 6.47 -11.81
C ASP A 136 27.60 5.03 -11.30
N PHE A 137 28.38 4.06 -11.80
CA PHE A 137 28.18 2.66 -11.41
C PHE A 137 28.51 2.40 -9.92
N VAL A 138 29.45 3.15 -9.35
CA VAL A 138 29.80 3.05 -7.91
C VAL A 138 28.66 3.63 -7.07
N ASP A 139 28.10 4.77 -7.48
CA ASP A 139 26.93 5.37 -6.86
C ASP A 139 25.73 4.42 -6.87
N ALA A 140 25.48 3.72 -7.97
CA ALA A 140 24.41 2.73 -8.09
C ALA A 140 24.61 1.53 -7.14
N ILE A 141 25.85 1.08 -6.94
CA ILE A 141 26.16 0.04 -5.95
C ILE A 141 25.87 0.57 -4.53
N THR A 142 26.28 1.78 -4.22
CA THR A 142 26.04 2.41 -2.91
C THR A 142 24.54 2.57 -2.64
N ALA A 143 23.77 3.06 -3.61
CA ALA A 143 22.30 3.14 -3.54
C ALA A 143 21.66 1.75 -3.33
N SER A 144 22.24 0.71 -3.94
CA SER A 144 21.79 -0.67 -3.77
C SER A 144 22.06 -1.21 -2.35
N ILE A 145 23.16 -0.79 -1.73
CA ILE A 145 23.44 -1.10 -0.31
C ILE A 145 22.42 -0.37 0.58
N GLY A 146 22.15 0.91 0.30
CA GLY A 146 21.11 1.70 0.96
C GLY A 146 19.71 1.03 0.86
N ALA A 147 19.37 0.46 -0.29
CA ALA A 147 18.15 -0.31 -0.48
C ALA A 147 18.06 -1.51 0.50
N CYS A 148 19.15 -2.22 0.73
CA CYS A 148 19.18 -3.30 1.70
C CYS A 148 18.96 -2.79 3.14
N ILE A 149 19.53 -1.63 3.46
CA ILE A 149 19.34 -0.98 4.77
C ILE A 149 17.88 -0.57 4.94
N ILE A 150 17.26 0.04 3.92
CA ILE A 150 15.84 0.39 3.93
C ILE A 150 14.99 -0.85 4.25
N VAL A 151 15.13 -1.92 3.46
CA VAL A 151 14.33 -3.15 3.63
C VAL A 151 14.54 -3.78 5.00
N PHE A 152 15.77 -3.75 5.52
CA PHE A 152 16.07 -4.27 6.85
C PHE A 152 15.43 -3.41 7.95
N THR A 153 15.58 -2.09 7.87
CA THR A 153 15.04 -1.13 8.84
C THR A 153 13.52 -1.15 8.86
N GLU A 154 12.88 -1.15 7.69
CA GLU A 154 11.44 -1.31 7.54
C GLU A 154 10.94 -2.59 8.24
N ARG A 155 11.62 -3.68 8.05
CA ARG A 155 11.24 -4.95 8.68
C ARG A 155 11.33 -4.90 10.21
N TYR A 156 12.36 -4.25 10.74
CA TYR A 156 12.57 -4.14 12.18
C TYR A 156 11.57 -3.20 12.82
N LEU A 157 11.28 -2.08 12.18
CA LEU A 157 10.35 -1.07 12.69
C LEU A 157 8.90 -1.42 12.50
N ASN A 158 8.52 -2.07 11.39
CA ASN A 158 7.12 -2.43 11.09
C ASN A 158 6.45 -3.31 12.17
N THR A 159 7.22 -3.94 13.04
CA THR A 159 6.73 -4.72 14.18
C THR A 159 6.72 -3.94 15.50
N ARG A 160 7.26 -2.73 15.54
CA ARG A 160 7.51 -1.97 16.78
C ARG A 160 6.94 -0.57 16.79
N GLU A 161 6.70 0.00 15.63
CA GLU A 161 6.24 1.39 15.50
C GLU A 161 4.85 1.44 14.88
N ASP A 162 3.89 1.93 15.66
CA ASP A 162 2.49 2.07 15.20
C ASP A 162 2.24 3.41 14.51
N ASN A 163 3.16 4.40 14.69
CA ASN A 163 3.03 5.70 14.07
C ASN A 163 3.75 5.74 12.72
N GLU A 164 2.97 5.78 11.64
CA GLU A 164 3.47 5.80 10.26
C GLU A 164 4.45 6.96 10.00
N PHE A 165 4.25 8.12 10.58
CA PHE A 165 5.10 9.29 10.38
C PHE A 165 6.48 9.13 11.04
N VAL A 166 6.50 8.63 12.27
CA VAL A 166 7.75 8.30 12.98
C VAL A 166 8.51 7.20 12.25
N TYR A 167 7.79 6.20 11.76
CA TYR A 167 8.35 5.12 10.96
C TYR A 167 9.09 5.63 9.73
N TYR A 168 8.44 6.44 8.86
CA TYR A 168 9.08 6.98 7.66
C TYR A 168 10.26 7.91 7.98
N TYR A 169 10.16 8.72 9.05
CA TYR A 169 11.26 9.57 9.46
C TYR A 169 12.49 8.76 9.86
N ILE A 170 12.32 7.74 10.70
CA ILE A 170 13.44 6.90 11.20
C ILE A 170 14.07 6.11 10.05
N VAL A 171 13.27 5.49 9.16
CA VAL A 171 13.79 4.76 7.99
C VAL A 171 14.64 5.69 7.13
N SER A 172 14.14 6.88 6.82
CA SER A 172 14.81 7.88 5.98
C SER A 172 16.10 8.38 6.65
N LEU A 173 16.04 8.69 7.94
CA LEU A 173 17.21 9.16 8.70
C LEU A 173 18.33 8.11 8.75
N ILE A 174 18.00 6.86 9.11
CA ILE A 174 18.99 5.78 9.21
C ILE A 174 19.62 5.51 7.85
N THR A 175 18.80 5.46 6.78
CA THR A 175 19.32 5.24 5.42
C THR A 175 20.27 6.35 5.01
N ALA A 176 19.84 7.60 5.15
CA ALA A 176 20.66 8.74 4.75
C ALA A 176 21.97 8.87 5.56
N LEU A 177 21.94 8.56 6.88
CA LEU A 177 23.15 8.51 7.70
C LEU A 177 24.09 7.41 7.21
N ALA A 178 23.59 6.21 6.95
CA ALA A 178 24.40 5.10 6.48
C ALA A 178 25.04 5.41 5.11
N THR A 179 24.27 5.99 4.20
CA THR A 179 24.75 6.42 2.87
C THR A 179 25.81 7.50 2.99
N SER A 180 25.61 8.50 3.86
CA SER A 180 26.60 9.55 4.10
C SER A 180 27.92 8.98 4.62
N ILE A 181 27.88 8.01 5.53
CA ILE A 181 29.06 7.29 6.02
C ILE A 181 29.76 6.54 4.88
N LEU A 182 29.03 5.82 4.03
CA LEU A 182 29.61 5.07 2.91
C LEU A 182 30.33 6.00 1.94
N VAL A 183 29.72 7.14 1.60
CA VAL A 183 30.33 8.14 0.70
C VAL A 183 31.58 8.76 1.33
N GLU A 184 31.60 9.04 2.63
CA GLU A 184 32.78 9.55 3.34
C GLU A 184 33.94 8.54 3.32
N PHE A 185 33.65 7.23 3.37
CA PHE A 185 34.64 6.16 3.16
C PHE A 185 35.07 5.97 1.70
N GLY A 186 34.58 6.82 0.78
CA GLY A 186 34.92 6.75 -0.64
C GLY A 186 34.14 5.69 -1.43
N ILE A 187 33.06 5.17 -0.88
CA ILE A 187 32.15 4.27 -1.58
C ILE A 187 31.00 5.11 -2.14
N GLY A 188 31.14 5.60 -3.35
CA GLY A 188 30.23 6.55 -4.00
C GLY A 188 30.82 7.95 -4.10
N HIS A 189 30.44 8.67 -5.15
CA HIS A 189 30.97 10.00 -5.47
C HIS A 189 29.89 11.08 -5.37
N ASN A 190 28.67 10.78 -5.77
CA ASN A 190 27.59 11.73 -5.92
C ASN A 190 26.45 11.41 -4.92
N ILE A 191 26.61 11.88 -3.68
CA ILE A 191 25.66 11.61 -2.59
C ILE A 191 24.21 12.02 -2.92
N ASP A 192 24.04 13.11 -3.69
CA ASP A 192 22.73 13.58 -4.15
C ASP A 192 22.05 12.55 -5.06
N LYS A 193 22.78 11.91 -5.97
CA LYS A 193 22.26 10.90 -6.89
C LYS A 193 21.92 9.59 -6.18
N ILE A 194 22.77 9.19 -5.23
CA ILE A 194 22.54 8.02 -4.38
C ILE A 194 21.27 8.20 -3.57
N MET A 195 21.14 9.33 -2.86
CA MET A 195 19.96 9.63 -2.03
C MET A 195 18.67 9.74 -2.86
N ILE A 196 18.71 10.32 -4.07
CA ILE A 196 17.55 10.33 -4.97
C ILE A 196 17.10 8.89 -5.28
N GLY A 197 18.05 7.99 -5.60
CA GLY A 197 17.74 6.58 -5.83
C GLY A 197 17.05 5.91 -4.64
N GLU A 198 17.51 6.19 -3.42
CA GLU A 198 16.95 5.67 -2.18
C GLU A 198 15.57 6.25 -1.85
N ILE A 199 15.40 7.57 -2.04
CA ILE A 199 14.10 8.25 -1.84
C ILE A 199 13.03 7.65 -2.76
N MET A 200 13.37 7.29 -4.01
CA MET A 200 12.41 6.69 -4.93
C MET A 200 11.86 5.34 -4.47
N LEU A 201 12.55 4.64 -3.58
CA LEU A 201 12.03 3.41 -2.99
C LEU A 201 10.99 3.67 -1.89
N VAL A 202 11.17 4.75 -1.12
CA VAL A 202 10.39 5.04 0.09
C VAL A 202 9.20 5.97 -0.20
N ILE A 203 9.31 6.81 -1.25
CA ILE A 203 8.27 7.80 -1.60
C ILE A 203 6.91 7.14 -1.86
N PRO A 204 5.80 7.69 -1.34
CA PRO A 204 4.47 7.08 -1.46
C PRO A 204 3.84 7.29 -2.86
N GLY A 205 4.52 6.79 -3.91
CA GLY A 205 4.14 7.01 -5.31
C GLY A 205 2.78 6.41 -5.66
N VAL A 206 2.52 5.18 -5.22
CA VAL A 206 1.22 4.50 -5.46
C VAL A 206 0.08 5.23 -4.75
N ALA A 207 0.29 5.62 -3.49
CA ALA A 207 -0.72 6.36 -2.72
C ALA A 207 -1.04 7.71 -3.39
N MET A 208 -0.02 8.43 -3.87
CA MET A 208 -0.16 9.69 -4.59
C MET A 208 -0.94 9.51 -5.91
N THR A 209 -0.58 8.50 -6.70
CA THR A 209 -1.25 8.21 -7.99
C THR A 209 -2.71 7.83 -7.78
N ASN A 210 -3.01 6.98 -6.79
CA ASN A 210 -4.38 6.60 -6.47
C ASN A 210 -5.19 7.79 -5.97
N ALA A 211 -4.60 8.66 -5.13
CA ALA A 211 -5.25 9.87 -4.66
C ALA A 211 -5.65 10.82 -5.81
N ILE A 212 -4.74 11.06 -6.75
CA ILE A 212 -5.01 11.88 -7.95
C ILE A 212 -6.12 11.24 -8.79
N ARG A 213 -6.09 9.93 -8.95
CA ARG A 213 -7.10 9.20 -9.72
C ARG A 213 -8.47 9.27 -9.06
N ASP A 214 -8.56 9.06 -7.73
CA ASP A 214 -9.80 9.19 -6.98
C ASP A 214 -10.41 10.59 -7.17
N LEU A 215 -9.57 11.65 -7.12
CA LEU A 215 -9.98 13.03 -7.42
C LEU A 215 -10.56 13.19 -8.83
N LEU A 216 -9.90 12.61 -9.84
CA LEU A 216 -10.34 12.71 -11.25
C LEU A 216 -11.62 11.91 -11.51
N MET A 217 -11.86 10.85 -10.74
CA MET A 217 -13.08 10.03 -10.83
C MET A 217 -14.27 10.64 -10.08
N GLY A 218 -14.07 11.78 -9.39
CA GLY A 218 -15.11 12.51 -8.66
C GLY A 218 -15.22 12.14 -7.18
N ASP A 219 -14.42 11.21 -6.68
CA ASP A 219 -14.31 10.89 -5.24
C ASP A 219 -13.39 11.88 -4.53
N THR A 220 -13.83 13.14 -4.51
CA THR A 220 -13.04 14.29 -4.03
C THR A 220 -12.67 14.14 -2.55
N GLY A 221 -13.57 13.57 -1.73
CA GLY A 221 -13.34 13.43 -0.29
C GLY A 221 -12.19 12.48 0.02
N SER A 222 -12.27 11.24 -0.47
CA SER A 222 -11.23 10.22 -0.26
C SER A 222 -9.93 10.62 -0.96
N GLY A 223 -10.01 11.12 -2.19
CA GLY A 223 -8.85 11.54 -2.98
C GLY A 223 -8.06 12.65 -2.28
N MET A 224 -8.73 13.70 -1.77
CA MET A 224 -8.06 14.81 -1.08
C MET A 224 -7.38 14.37 0.21
N LEU A 225 -8.04 13.56 1.03
CA LEU A 225 -7.47 13.07 2.28
C LEU A 225 -6.23 12.18 2.04
N ARG A 226 -6.29 11.28 1.06
CA ARG A 226 -5.15 10.46 0.64
C ARG A 226 -4.01 11.29 0.07
N PHE A 227 -4.32 12.32 -0.74
CA PHE A 227 -3.34 13.22 -1.30
C PHE A 227 -2.58 13.98 -0.20
N ILE A 228 -3.31 14.57 0.76
CA ILE A 228 -2.70 15.28 1.90
C ILE A 228 -1.80 14.33 2.70
N ASN A 229 -2.27 13.12 3.01
CA ASN A 229 -1.46 12.14 3.72
C ASN A 229 -0.17 11.79 2.97
N ALA A 230 -0.24 11.55 1.67
CA ALA A 230 0.92 11.25 0.83
C ALA A 230 1.92 12.42 0.79
N VAL A 231 1.45 13.67 0.75
CA VAL A 231 2.30 14.88 0.79
C VAL A 231 2.99 15.01 2.16
N ILE A 232 2.27 14.75 3.26
CA ILE A 232 2.86 14.78 4.61
C ILE A 232 3.96 13.71 4.73
N ILE A 233 3.71 12.48 4.28
CA ILE A 233 4.70 11.40 4.30
C ILE A 233 5.93 11.79 3.47
N ALA A 234 5.75 12.34 2.26
CA ALA A 234 6.86 12.80 1.42
C ALA A 234 7.69 13.90 2.12
N GLY A 235 7.02 14.84 2.80
CA GLY A 235 7.69 15.87 3.61
C GLY A 235 8.50 15.30 4.78
N ILE A 236 7.97 14.27 5.44
CA ILE A 236 8.65 13.57 6.54
C ILE A 236 9.88 12.81 6.05
N ILE A 237 9.78 12.12 4.91
CA ILE A 237 10.90 11.45 4.27
C ILE A 237 12.00 12.48 3.94
N ALA A 238 11.63 13.59 3.30
CA ALA A 238 12.56 14.68 2.99
C ALA A 238 13.24 15.25 4.25
N ALA A 239 12.48 15.43 5.34
CA ALA A 239 13.02 15.87 6.62
C ALA A 239 14.04 14.88 7.20
N GLY A 240 13.79 13.56 7.11
CA GLY A 240 14.73 12.53 7.55
C GLY A 240 16.07 12.59 6.79
N PHE A 241 16.02 12.66 5.46
CA PHE A 241 17.23 12.81 4.62
C PHE A 241 17.94 14.15 4.88
N ALA A 242 17.19 15.25 4.99
CA ALA A 242 17.77 16.57 5.27
C ALA A 242 18.47 16.61 6.65
N THR A 243 17.89 15.99 7.68
CA THR A 243 18.49 15.93 9.01
C THR A 243 19.84 15.18 8.96
N ALA A 244 19.92 14.07 8.25
CA ALA A 244 21.18 13.34 8.07
C ALA A 244 22.26 14.21 7.39
N LEU A 245 21.91 14.91 6.32
CA LEU A 245 22.82 15.80 5.61
C LEU A 245 23.32 16.97 6.46
N LEU A 246 22.46 17.52 7.33
CA LEU A 246 22.85 18.59 8.27
C LEU A 246 23.86 18.10 9.31
N ILE A 247 23.70 16.88 9.81
CA ILE A 247 24.64 16.25 10.77
C ILE A 247 26.01 16.06 10.14
N PHE A 248 26.07 15.69 8.85
CA PHE A 248 27.34 15.45 8.15
C PHE A 248 28.01 16.72 7.61
N LYS A 249 27.28 17.81 7.44
CA LYS A 249 27.87 19.10 7.01
C LYS A 249 28.34 19.98 8.16
N SER A 250 27.99 19.63 9.40
CA SER A 250 28.40 20.32 10.61
C SER A 250 29.74 19.78 11.11
#